data_54b32ebfbb8a2acb3f73bda609a19a4b
#
_entry.id   54b32ebfbb8a2acb3f73bda609a19a4b
#
_cell.length_a   1.000
_cell.length_b   1.000
_cell.length_c   1.000
_cell.angle_alpha   90.00
_cell.angle_beta   90.00
_cell.angle_gamma   90.00
#
_symmetry.space_group_name_H-M   'P 1'
#
loop_
_entity.id
_entity.type
_entity.pdbx_description
1 polymer ?
#
loop_
_entity_poly.entity_id
_entity_poly.type
_entity_poly.pdbx_seq_one_letter_code
_entity_poly.pdbx_strand_id
1 'polypeptide(L)'
;TIQRTAHMYSSEAPPPLSFQYKDGGSSTYYSFIVGDASRADTAVFFYGATGCPSWKSVMPGYVSGLTVNARVFVLNKRFVPDRSTGLFDCGREFHLANNPDQWVADYSEFIAAQMGSAAQESKNVVLVGVSEGALPAARIAGLRPEITHLAIIGSGGYSMRESLTTLRQRGAIQFDVKSGWEKIAADPRSIERDWYGNPYRWWSDIMDIAPLPDFLKLNIPILLGIGERDVSVPVESAQYLETKFKEAGKGNLTLRVYPGADHRLSGNGVSYRSEFFAELSRLLQQTHNTTLQGTLRDKSAQRP
;
A
#
# COMPACT_ATOMS: atom_id res chain seq x y z
N THR A 1 -33.81 18.34 10.87
CA THR A 1 -33.02 17.35 11.63
C THR A 1 -32.36 16.44 10.59
N ILE A 2 -31.10 16.72 10.27
CA ILE A 2 -30.31 15.90 9.35
C ILE A 2 -29.83 14.71 10.17
N GLN A 3 -30.40 13.53 9.94
CA GLN A 3 -29.86 12.28 10.44
C GLN A 3 -28.52 12.02 9.77
N ARG A 4 -27.43 12.27 10.48
CA ARG A 4 -26.12 11.72 10.14
C ARG A 4 -26.20 10.21 10.36
N THR A 5 -26.33 9.45 9.29
CA THR A 5 -26.09 8.01 9.30
C THR A 5 -24.62 7.81 9.68
N ALA A 6 -24.38 7.48 10.95
CA ALA A 6 -23.06 7.00 11.37
C ALA A 6 -22.81 5.70 10.63
N HIS A 7 -21.80 5.70 9.74
CA HIS A 7 -21.28 4.48 9.17
C HIS A 7 -20.66 3.68 10.32
N MET A 8 -21.39 2.69 10.81
CA MET A 8 -20.91 1.78 11.85
C MET A 8 -19.88 0.84 11.20
N TYR A 9 -18.60 1.11 11.45
CA TYR A 9 -17.59 0.09 11.30
C TYR A 9 -17.85 -1.00 12.35
N SER A 10 -17.90 -2.27 11.94
CA SER A 10 -17.83 -3.35 12.89
C SER A 10 -16.53 -3.18 13.68
N SER A 11 -16.60 -3.05 14.99
CA SER A 11 -15.43 -2.93 15.86
C SER A 11 -14.67 -4.25 16.00
N GLU A 12 -15.25 -5.34 15.52
CA GLU A 12 -14.66 -6.67 15.59
C GLU A 12 -13.74 -6.95 14.41
N ALA A 13 -12.56 -7.52 14.72
CA ALA A 13 -11.65 -7.99 13.69
C ALA A 13 -12.34 -9.06 12.84
N PRO A 14 -12.20 -9.00 11.48
CA PRO A 14 -12.81 -9.99 10.60
C PRO A 14 -12.21 -11.37 10.84
N PRO A 15 -12.97 -12.46 10.62
CA PRO A 15 -12.46 -13.82 10.76
C PRO A 15 -11.40 -14.11 9.69
N PRO A 16 -10.40 -14.97 10.01
CA PRO A 16 -9.38 -15.39 9.07
C PRO A 16 -9.98 -16.27 7.96
N LEU A 17 -9.57 -16.01 6.73
CA LEU A 17 -9.82 -16.84 5.56
C LEU A 17 -8.49 -17.32 4.99
N SER A 18 -8.50 -18.42 4.25
CA SER A 18 -7.30 -18.98 3.62
C SER A 18 -7.37 -18.82 2.10
N PHE A 19 -6.29 -18.34 1.51
CA PHE A 19 -6.10 -18.32 0.07
C PHE A 19 -5.00 -19.30 -0.32
N GLN A 20 -5.30 -20.16 -1.31
CA GLN A 20 -4.36 -21.15 -1.83
C GLN A 20 -3.78 -20.64 -3.15
N TYR A 21 -2.46 -20.58 -3.27
CA TYR A 21 -1.76 -20.25 -4.49
C TYR A 21 -1.61 -21.46 -5.42
N LYS A 22 -1.42 -21.21 -6.70
CA LYS A 22 -1.21 -22.25 -7.71
C LYS A 22 0.04 -23.08 -7.46
N ASP A 23 1.04 -22.54 -6.77
CA ASP A 23 2.26 -23.26 -6.39
C ASP A 23 2.11 -24.14 -5.16
N GLY A 24 0.90 -24.22 -4.58
CA GLY A 24 0.58 -25.00 -3.40
C GLY A 24 0.80 -24.28 -2.06
N GLY A 25 1.37 -23.09 -2.07
CA GLY A 25 1.49 -22.26 -0.87
C GLY A 25 0.15 -21.61 -0.49
N SER A 26 0.10 -20.98 0.67
CA SER A 26 -1.11 -20.31 1.15
C SER A 26 -0.81 -19.07 1.97
N SER A 27 -1.81 -18.21 2.08
CA SER A 27 -1.81 -17.04 2.97
C SER A 27 -3.15 -16.91 3.67
N THR A 28 -3.11 -16.37 4.88
CA THR A 28 -4.31 -15.89 5.57
C THR A 28 -4.71 -14.53 5.02
N TYR A 29 -6.01 -14.31 4.81
CA TYR A 29 -6.53 -13.00 4.44
C TYR A 29 -7.81 -12.67 5.20
N TYR A 30 -8.19 -11.42 5.15
CA TYR A 30 -9.40 -10.88 5.77
C TYR A 30 -10.21 -10.12 4.74
N SER A 31 -11.55 -10.18 4.86
CA SER A 31 -12.46 -9.39 4.04
C SER A 31 -13.55 -8.81 4.90
N PHE A 32 -13.87 -7.54 4.67
CA PHE A 32 -14.96 -6.85 5.34
C PHE A 32 -15.58 -5.78 4.45
N ILE A 33 -16.77 -5.31 4.84
CA ILE A 33 -17.50 -4.28 4.11
C ILE A 33 -17.34 -2.94 4.83
N VAL A 34 -17.11 -1.90 4.04
CA VAL A 34 -17.27 -0.50 4.44
C VAL A 34 -18.55 0.02 3.79
N GLY A 35 -19.44 0.62 4.58
CA GLY A 35 -20.72 1.11 4.09
C GLY A 35 -21.74 0.00 3.83
N ASP A 36 -22.51 0.14 2.76
CA ASP A 36 -23.60 -0.78 2.39
C ASP A 36 -23.09 -1.87 1.43
N ALA A 37 -23.18 -3.12 1.87
CA ALA A 37 -22.74 -4.28 1.07
C ALA A 37 -23.50 -4.43 -0.26
N SER A 38 -24.80 -4.09 -0.28
CA SER A 38 -25.64 -4.20 -1.49
C SER A 38 -25.28 -3.14 -2.55
N ARG A 39 -24.54 -2.12 -2.16
CA ARG A 39 -24.10 -1.00 -3.01
C ARG A 39 -22.59 -0.95 -3.18
N ALA A 40 -21.87 -1.96 -2.71
CA ALA A 40 -20.41 -2.01 -2.77
C ALA A 40 -19.96 -2.19 -4.23
N ASP A 41 -19.55 -1.11 -4.85
CA ASP A 41 -19.02 -1.04 -6.22
C ASP A 41 -17.51 -0.73 -6.26
N THR A 42 -16.86 -0.73 -5.11
CA THR A 42 -15.43 -0.51 -4.95
C THR A 42 -14.79 -1.72 -4.27
N ALA A 43 -13.72 -2.24 -4.84
CA ALA A 43 -12.84 -3.22 -4.21
C ALA A 43 -11.56 -2.51 -3.75
N VAL A 44 -11.17 -2.74 -2.50
CA VAL A 44 -9.92 -2.21 -1.93
C VAL A 44 -9.04 -3.39 -1.54
N PHE A 45 -7.89 -3.49 -2.17
CA PHE A 45 -6.86 -4.46 -1.85
C PHE A 45 -5.75 -3.79 -1.06
N PHE A 46 -5.51 -4.27 0.14
CA PHE A 46 -4.56 -3.68 1.07
C PHE A 46 -3.30 -4.53 1.17
N TYR A 47 -2.16 -3.95 0.84
CA TYR A 47 -0.85 -4.56 1.00
C TYR A 47 -0.05 -3.85 2.09
N GLY A 48 0.36 -4.63 3.08
CA GLY A 48 0.98 -4.11 4.30
C GLY A 48 2.49 -3.93 4.25
N ALA A 49 3.00 -3.56 5.39
CA ALA A 49 4.35 -3.09 5.65
C ALA A 49 5.36 -4.23 5.90
N THR A 50 6.56 -3.85 6.34
CA THR A 50 7.70 -4.70 6.68
C THR A 50 7.39 -5.74 7.75
N GLY A 51 8.02 -6.91 7.64
CA GLY A 51 7.94 -7.98 8.65
C GLY A 51 6.76 -8.92 8.45
N CYS A 52 6.42 -9.63 9.51
CA CYS A 52 5.40 -10.68 9.55
C CYS A 52 4.21 -10.38 10.48
N PRO A 53 3.77 -9.13 10.68
CA PRO A 53 2.58 -8.87 11.47
C PRO A 53 1.33 -9.35 10.74
N SER A 54 0.37 -9.90 11.50
CA SER A 54 -0.97 -10.05 10.98
C SER A 54 -1.69 -8.70 11.01
N TRP A 55 -2.34 -8.33 9.93
CA TRP A 55 -3.10 -7.08 9.82
C TRP A 55 -4.45 -7.14 10.53
N LYS A 56 -4.83 -8.30 11.06
CA LYS A 56 -6.08 -8.51 11.79
C LYS A 56 -6.29 -7.49 12.92
N SER A 57 -5.25 -7.25 13.72
CA SER A 57 -5.36 -6.42 14.93
C SER A 57 -5.64 -4.94 14.66
N VAL A 58 -5.38 -4.46 13.46
CA VAL A 58 -5.57 -3.05 13.08
C VAL A 58 -6.75 -2.83 12.13
N MET A 59 -7.34 -3.89 11.59
CA MET A 59 -8.50 -3.82 10.70
C MET A 59 -9.83 -4.06 11.46
N PRO A 60 -10.92 -3.42 11.08
CA PRO A 60 -11.07 -2.47 9.98
C PRO A 60 -10.63 -1.03 10.28
N GLY A 61 -10.26 -0.70 11.51
CA GLY A 61 -9.96 0.66 11.97
C GLY A 61 -8.89 1.39 11.14
N TYR A 62 -7.96 0.64 10.52
CA TYR A 62 -6.89 1.23 9.70
C TYR A 62 -7.43 2.06 8.54
N VAL A 63 -8.52 1.64 7.90
CA VAL A 63 -9.16 2.34 6.78
C VAL A 63 -10.26 3.30 7.21
N SER A 64 -10.29 3.66 8.49
CA SER A 64 -11.20 4.70 9.01
C SER A 64 -11.05 5.99 8.20
N GLY A 65 -12.19 6.59 7.85
CA GLY A 65 -12.23 7.72 6.91
C GLY A 65 -12.62 7.33 5.48
N LEU A 66 -12.53 6.06 5.12
CA LEU A 66 -13.07 5.56 3.86
C LEU A 66 -14.62 5.62 3.94
N THR A 67 -15.24 6.36 3.02
CA THR A 67 -16.71 6.65 3.05
C THR A 67 -17.45 6.14 1.80
N VAL A 68 -16.76 5.43 0.92
CA VAL A 68 -17.39 4.73 -0.21
C VAL A 68 -17.90 3.37 0.23
N ASN A 69 -18.88 2.82 -0.50
CA ASN A 69 -19.34 1.45 -0.29
C ASN A 69 -18.34 0.48 -0.90
N ALA A 70 -17.56 -0.18 -0.09
CA ALA A 70 -16.43 -0.97 -0.54
C ALA A 70 -16.35 -2.34 0.14
N ARG A 71 -15.83 -3.31 -0.62
CA ARG A 71 -15.32 -4.55 -0.08
C ARG A 71 -13.80 -4.43 0.05
N VAL A 72 -13.29 -4.59 1.25
CA VAL A 72 -11.86 -4.52 1.57
C VAL A 72 -11.29 -5.91 1.72
N PHE A 73 -10.15 -6.14 1.09
CA PHE A 73 -9.38 -7.39 1.17
C PHE A 73 -8.00 -7.08 1.73
N VAL A 74 -7.59 -7.81 2.75
CA VAL A 74 -6.30 -7.64 3.42
C VAL A 74 -5.59 -8.97 3.43
N LEU A 75 -4.55 -9.10 2.62
CA LEU A 75 -3.76 -10.33 2.53
C LEU A 75 -2.53 -10.24 3.43
N ASN A 76 -2.35 -11.18 4.34
CA ASN A 76 -1.08 -11.38 5.02
C ASN A 76 -0.06 -12.01 4.06
N LYS A 77 1.21 -11.74 4.27
CA LYS A 77 2.28 -12.46 3.57
C LYS A 77 2.25 -13.95 3.91
N ARG A 78 2.86 -14.78 3.06
CA ARG A 78 3.02 -16.22 3.35
C ARG A 78 3.67 -16.45 4.71
N PHE A 79 3.28 -17.51 5.37
CA PHE A 79 3.81 -17.93 6.67
C PHE A 79 3.57 -16.94 7.81
N VAL A 80 2.61 -16.03 7.66
CA VAL A 80 2.16 -15.15 8.73
C VAL A 80 0.89 -15.70 9.36
N PRO A 81 0.96 -16.21 10.62
CA PRO A 81 -0.21 -16.70 11.33
C PRO A 81 -1.22 -15.60 11.63
N ASP A 82 -2.50 -15.98 11.77
CA ASP A 82 -3.62 -15.07 12.09
C ASP A 82 -3.36 -14.15 13.30
N ARG A 83 -2.64 -14.64 14.30
CA ARG A 83 -2.34 -13.91 15.54
C ARG A 83 -0.93 -13.35 15.62
N SER A 84 -0.19 -13.34 14.52
CA SER A 84 1.18 -12.81 14.55
C SER A 84 1.18 -11.33 14.90
N THR A 85 1.92 -10.95 15.92
CA THR A 85 2.19 -9.55 16.31
C THR A 85 3.60 -9.11 15.95
N GLY A 86 4.45 -10.05 15.45
CA GLY A 86 5.88 -9.89 15.31
C GLY A 86 6.31 -9.07 14.11
N LEU A 87 7.19 -8.08 14.37
CA LEU A 87 8.06 -7.51 13.34
C LEU A 87 9.37 -8.32 13.27
N PHE A 88 9.80 -8.93 14.39
CA PHE A 88 11.13 -9.52 14.59
C PHE A 88 11.08 -11.03 14.94
N ASP A 89 9.89 -11.62 15.07
CA ASP A 89 9.69 -13.03 15.41
C ASP A 89 9.11 -13.79 14.21
N CYS A 90 9.70 -13.57 13.06
CA CYS A 90 9.30 -14.24 11.82
C CYS A 90 10.04 -15.57 11.68
N GLY A 91 9.32 -16.63 11.28
CA GLY A 91 9.89 -17.96 11.04
C GLY A 91 10.84 -18.01 9.84
N ARG A 92 11.62 -19.09 9.77
CA ARG A 92 12.57 -19.34 8.67
C ARG A 92 11.92 -19.34 7.30
N GLU A 93 10.80 -20.01 7.15
CA GLU A 93 10.03 -20.09 5.88
C GLU A 93 9.56 -18.72 5.43
N PHE A 94 9.13 -17.86 6.36
CA PHE A 94 8.79 -16.48 6.07
C PHE A 94 9.98 -15.74 5.45
N HIS A 95 11.15 -15.79 6.07
CA HIS A 95 12.33 -15.09 5.58
C HIS A 95 12.78 -15.57 4.19
N LEU A 96 12.61 -16.86 3.89
CA LEU A 96 12.91 -17.42 2.58
C LEU A 96 11.95 -16.93 1.48
N ALA A 97 10.69 -16.72 1.81
CA ALA A 97 9.65 -16.26 0.88
C ALA A 97 9.52 -14.72 0.83
N ASN A 98 10.11 -13.99 1.77
CA ASN A 98 9.92 -12.55 1.93
C ASN A 98 10.81 -11.74 0.99
N ASN A 99 10.44 -11.67 -0.27
CA ASN A 99 11.15 -10.93 -1.32
C ASN A 99 10.17 -10.30 -2.33
N PRO A 100 10.59 -9.25 -3.07
CA PRO A 100 9.72 -8.51 -3.97
C PRO A 100 9.04 -9.34 -5.06
N ASP A 101 9.72 -10.31 -5.66
CA ASP A 101 9.16 -11.14 -6.71
C ASP A 101 8.02 -12.03 -6.17
N GLN A 102 8.23 -12.59 -4.97
CA GLN A 102 7.20 -13.38 -4.30
C GLN A 102 5.98 -12.51 -3.93
N TRP A 103 6.20 -11.30 -3.41
CA TRP A 103 5.10 -10.39 -3.08
C TRP A 103 4.26 -10.04 -4.30
N VAL A 104 4.90 -9.71 -5.41
CA VAL A 104 4.20 -9.38 -6.65
C VAL A 104 3.42 -10.57 -7.18
N ALA A 105 4.00 -11.76 -7.20
CA ALA A 105 3.35 -12.98 -7.66
C ALA A 105 2.12 -13.33 -6.80
N ASP A 106 2.28 -13.36 -5.49
CA ASP A 106 1.23 -13.74 -4.54
C ASP A 106 0.04 -12.76 -4.60
N TYR A 107 0.34 -11.47 -4.56
CA TYR A 107 -0.71 -10.46 -4.57
C TYR A 107 -1.43 -10.37 -5.91
N SER A 108 -0.70 -10.49 -7.03
CA SER A 108 -1.31 -10.53 -8.36
C SER A 108 -2.26 -11.70 -8.52
N GLU A 109 -1.87 -12.88 -8.03
CA GLU A 109 -2.73 -14.07 -8.07
C GLU A 109 -3.97 -13.91 -7.18
N PHE A 110 -3.80 -13.37 -5.97
CA PHE A 110 -4.90 -13.09 -5.06
C PHE A 110 -5.90 -12.08 -5.65
N ILE A 111 -5.43 -10.97 -6.19
CA ILE A 111 -6.29 -9.97 -6.85
C ILE A 111 -7.06 -10.58 -8.00
N ALA A 112 -6.40 -11.36 -8.87
CA ALA A 112 -7.04 -12.02 -9.99
C ALA A 112 -8.19 -12.95 -9.54
N ALA A 113 -7.96 -13.72 -8.49
CA ALA A 113 -8.97 -14.63 -7.95
C ALA A 113 -10.18 -13.88 -7.38
N GLN A 114 -9.96 -12.80 -6.62
CA GLN A 114 -11.04 -11.99 -6.06
C GLN A 114 -11.80 -11.22 -7.15
N MET A 115 -11.13 -10.72 -8.17
CA MET A 115 -11.77 -10.06 -9.32
C MET A 115 -12.57 -11.04 -10.16
N GLY A 116 -12.24 -12.33 -10.17
CA GLY A 116 -13.02 -13.40 -10.80
C GLY A 116 -14.20 -13.89 -9.93
N SER A 117 -14.40 -13.37 -8.73
CA SER A 117 -15.43 -13.84 -7.79
C SER A 117 -16.04 -12.69 -6.97
N ALA A 118 -15.60 -12.50 -5.73
CA ALA A 118 -16.22 -11.57 -4.77
C ALA A 118 -16.15 -10.09 -5.18
N ALA A 119 -15.21 -9.71 -6.02
CA ALA A 119 -15.01 -8.33 -6.49
C ALA A 119 -15.37 -8.13 -7.98
N GLN A 120 -15.99 -9.13 -8.63
CA GLN A 120 -16.23 -9.15 -10.07
C GLN A 120 -17.01 -7.93 -10.58
N GLU A 121 -17.94 -7.42 -9.81
CA GLU A 121 -18.80 -6.28 -10.21
C GLU A 121 -18.23 -4.91 -9.78
N SER A 122 -17.03 -4.88 -9.22
CA SER A 122 -16.42 -3.63 -8.76
C SER A 122 -16.06 -2.74 -9.95
N LYS A 123 -16.52 -1.48 -9.89
CA LYS A 123 -16.22 -0.44 -10.88
C LYS A 123 -14.88 0.25 -10.58
N ASN A 124 -14.61 0.45 -9.28
CA ASN A 124 -13.33 0.95 -8.81
C ASN A 124 -12.57 -0.17 -8.12
N VAL A 125 -11.32 -0.33 -8.49
CA VAL A 125 -10.39 -1.29 -7.89
C VAL A 125 -9.17 -0.53 -7.39
N VAL A 126 -9.04 -0.44 -6.09
CA VAL A 126 -8.01 0.35 -5.40
C VAL A 126 -6.98 -0.61 -4.81
N LEU A 127 -5.72 -0.38 -5.11
CA LEU A 127 -4.61 -1.03 -4.41
C LEU A 127 -3.98 -0.05 -3.42
N VAL A 128 -3.97 -0.43 -2.15
CA VAL A 128 -3.35 0.35 -1.06
C VAL A 128 -2.02 -0.30 -0.70
N GLY A 129 -0.93 0.44 -0.81
CA GLY A 129 0.40 0.02 -0.40
C GLY A 129 0.94 0.87 0.74
N VAL A 130 1.39 0.24 1.83
CA VAL A 130 1.92 0.94 3.00
C VAL A 130 3.40 0.61 3.17
N SER A 131 4.25 1.64 3.19
CA SER A 131 5.70 1.50 3.40
C SER A 131 6.34 0.53 2.40
N GLU A 132 6.90 -0.60 2.86
CA GLU A 132 7.40 -1.67 1.98
C GLU A 132 6.37 -2.11 0.93
N GLY A 133 5.09 -2.12 1.30
CA GLY A 133 3.99 -2.51 0.40
C GLY A 133 3.81 -1.61 -0.82
N ALA A 134 4.36 -0.41 -0.80
CA ALA A 134 4.32 0.51 -1.93
C ALA A 134 5.14 0.00 -3.14
N LEU A 135 6.24 -0.69 -2.89
CA LEU A 135 7.09 -1.25 -3.94
C LEU A 135 6.34 -2.29 -4.80
N PRO A 136 5.78 -3.37 -4.22
CA PRO A 136 4.98 -4.30 -5.00
C PRO A 136 3.69 -3.67 -5.53
N ALA A 137 3.05 -2.73 -4.81
CA ALA A 137 1.81 -2.10 -5.24
C ALA A 137 1.96 -1.35 -6.58
N ALA A 138 3.01 -0.55 -6.75
CA ALA A 138 3.27 0.15 -8.01
C ALA A 138 3.51 -0.83 -9.15
N ARG A 139 4.27 -1.89 -8.91
CA ARG A 139 4.57 -2.92 -9.92
C ARG A 139 3.33 -3.72 -10.29
N ILE A 140 2.53 -4.15 -9.30
CA ILE A 140 1.28 -4.88 -9.51
C ILE A 140 0.28 -4.03 -10.31
N ALA A 141 0.14 -2.74 -10.00
CA ALA A 141 -0.73 -1.84 -10.74
C ALA A 141 -0.35 -1.73 -12.22
N GLY A 142 0.95 -1.84 -12.55
CA GLY A 142 1.42 -1.91 -13.94
C GLY A 142 1.16 -3.24 -14.66
N LEU A 143 0.94 -4.32 -13.90
CA LEU A 143 0.70 -5.67 -14.42
C LEU A 143 -0.80 -6.02 -14.47
N ARG A 144 -1.64 -5.35 -13.70
CA ARG A 144 -3.05 -5.65 -13.49
C ARG A 144 -3.92 -4.50 -13.98
N PRO A 145 -4.41 -4.53 -15.24
CA PRO A 145 -5.16 -3.43 -15.84
C PRO A 145 -6.51 -3.15 -15.17
N GLU A 146 -7.05 -4.10 -14.40
CA GLU A 146 -8.26 -3.90 -13.61
C GLU A 146 -8.08 -2.93 -12.45
N ILE A 147 -6.84 -2.67 -12.00
CA ILE A 147 -6.58 -1.69 -10.95
C ILE A 147 -6.78 -0.29 -11.50
N THR A 148 -7.72 0.45 -10.91
CA THR A 148 -8.14 1.78 -11.37
C THR A 148 -7.51 2.92 -10.58
N HIS A 149 -7.07 2.68 -9.32
CA HIS A 149 -6.50 3.67 -8.43
C HIS A 149 -5.40 3.05 -7.57
N LEU A 150 -4.40 3.86 -7.23
CA LEU A 150 -3.33 3.48 -6.32
C LEU A 150 -3.29 4.46 -5.15
N ALA A 151 -3.27 3.94 -3.92
CA ALA A 151 -3.16 4.72 -2.69
C ALA A 151 -1.92 4.25 -1.92
N ILE A 152 -0.99 5.16 -1.66
CA ILE A 152 0.32 4.86 -1.08
C ILE A 152 0.53 5.67 0.20
N ILE A 153 1.01 5.03 1.24
CA ILE A 153 1.35 5.65 2.52
C ILE A 153 2.82 5.36 2.86
N GLY A 154 3.59 6.40 3.13
CA GLY A 154 4.95 6.28 3.65
C GLY A 154 5.94 5.70 2.65
N SER A 155 5.96 6.21 1.42
CA SER A 155 6.90 5.84 0.37
C SER A 155 7.20 7.01 -0.57
N GLY A 156 8.02 6.78 -1.58
CA GLY A 156 8.37 7.78 -2.58
C GLY A 156 9.18 7.18 -3.73
N GLY A 157 10.03 7.98 -4.35
CA GLY A 157 10.81 7.58 -5.53
C GLY A 157 12.20 7.02 -5.24
N TYR A 158 12.72 7.21 -4.02
CA TYR A 158 14.05 6.74 -3.64
C TYR A 158 14.09 5.24 -3.36
N SER A 159 15.24 4.62 -3.63
CA SER A 159 15.58 3.32 -3.07
C SER A 159 15.73 3.41 -1.53
N MET A 160 15.75 2.25 -0.86
CA MET A 160 16.00 2.21 0.58
C MET A 160 17.40 2.74 0.93
N ARG A 161 18.41 2.47 0.10
CA ARG A 161 19.78 3.02 0.24
C ARG A 161 19.77 4.54 0.18
N GLU A 162 19.11 5.13 -0.78
CA GLU A 162 18.99 6.60 -0.91
C GLU A 162 18.22 7.20 0.26
N SER A 163 17.14 6.56 0.67
CA SER A 163 16.32 7.00 1.81
C SER A 163 17.12 7.05 3.11
N LEU A 164 17.81 5.97 3.47
CA LEU A 164 18.60 5.92 4.69
C LEU A 164 19.83 6.84 4.64
N THR A 165 20.45 6.98 3.48
CA THR A 165 21.54 7.93 3.28
C THR A 165 21.09 9.38 3.51
N THR A 166 19.93 9.76 2.94
CA THR A 166 19.32 11.08 3.13
C THR A 166 18.98 11.34 4.60
N LEU A 167 18.33 10.38 5.26
CA LEU A 167 18.01 10.49 6.69
C LEU A 167 19.25 10.62 7.58
N ARG A 168 20.30 9.88 7.26
CA ARG A 168 21.59 9.96 7.96
C ARG A 168 22.27 11.31 7.78
N GLN A 169 22.34 11.81 6.56
CA GLN A 169 22.92 13.12 6.22
C GLN A 169 22.17 14.27 6.93
N ARG A 170 20.87 14.15 7.05
CA ARG A 170 20.01 15.12 7.74
C ARG A 170 20.07 15.01 9.27
N GLY A 171 20.76 14.01 9.81
CA GLY A 171 20.84 13.74 11.24
C GLY A 171 19.55 13.17 11.85
N ALA A 172 18.60 12.72 11.03
CA ALA A 172 17.35 12.12 11.49
C ALA A 172 17.53 10.71 12.06
N ILE A 173 18.56 10.00 11.63
CA ILE A 173 18.97 8.69 12.14
C ILE A 173 20.48 8.72 12.48
N GLN A 174 20.89 7.92 13.47
CA GLN A 174 22.26 7.96 14.01
C GLN A 174 23.09 6.72 13.68
N PHE A 175 22.50 5.66 13.15
CA PHE A 175 23.23 4.44 12.83
C PHE A 175 24.12 4.59 11.57
N ASP A 176 25.19 3.80 11.53
CA ASP A 176 26.15 3.82 10.43
C ASP A 176 25.63 3.01 9.24
N VAL A 177 24.98 3.70 8.29
CA VAL A 177 24.40 3.09 7.10
C VAL A 177 25.47 2.49 6.19
N LYS A 178 26.66 3.12 6.08
CA LYS A 178 27.74 2.62 5.21
C LYS A 178 28.25 1.27 5.71
N SER A 179 28.59 1.17 7.00
CA SER A 179 29.01 -0.09 7.63
C SER A 179 27.93 -1.18 7.51
N GLY A 180 26.67 -0.80 7.63
CA GLY A 180 25.54 -1.72 7.43
C GLY A 180 25.53 -2.33 6.01
N TRP A 181 25.63 -1.48 4.99
CA TRP A 181 25.67 -1.96 3.60
C TRP A 181 26.88 -2.85 3.30
N GLU A 182 28.04 -2.55 3.84
CA GLU A 182 29.26 -3.37 3.70
C GLU A 182 29.09 -4.76 4.31
N LYS A 183 28.48 -4.85 5.51
CA LYS A 183 28.18 -6.13 6.17
C LYS A 183 27.16 -6.96 5.39
N ILE A 184 26.10 -6.32 4.89
CA ILE A 184 25.09 -6.99 4.06
C ILE A 184 25.73 -7.52 2.77
N ALA A 185 26.55 -6.72 2.10
CA ALA A 185 27.24 -7.12 0.87
C ALA A 185 28.20 -8.31 1.07
N ALA A 186 28.76 -8.46 2.26
CA ALA A 186 29.64 -9.60 2.60
C ALA A 186 28.89 -10.93 2.79
N ASP A 187 27.59 -10.91 3.11
CA ASP A 187 26.77 -12.11 3.28
C ASP A 187 25.29 -11.85 2.88
N PRO A 188 25.05 -11.53 1.59
CA PRO A 188 23.78 -10.94 1.14
C PRO A 188 22.60 -11.91 1.16
N ARG A 189 22.82 -13.21 1.36
CA ARG A 189 21.76 -14.22 1.37
C ARG A 189 21.43 -14.73 2.78
N SER A 190 22.09 -14.21 3.82
CA SER A 190 21.87 -14.63 5.19
C SER A 190 20.46 -14.28 5.67
N ILE A 191 19.78 -15.26 6.25
CA ILE A 191 18.54 -15.07 7.03
C ILE A 191 18.80 -15.14 8.53
N GLU A 192 20.03 -15.46 8.93
CA GLU A 192 20.46 -15.60 10.35
C GLU A 192 21.08 -14.28 10.87
N ARG A 193 21.72 -13.53 9.99
CA ARG A 193 22.27 -12.21 10.32
C ARG A 193 21.25 -11.14 10.01
N ASP A 194 21.04 -10.23 10.95
CA ASP A 194 20.13 -9.12 10.80
C ASP A 194 20.82 -7.76 10.92
N TRP A 195 20.18 -6.74 10.36
CA TRP A 195 20.49 -5.36 10.56
C TRP A 195 19.19 -4.60 10.81
N TYR A 196 19.07 -3.94 11.94
CA TYR A 196 17.86 -3.24 12.38
C TYR A 196 16.58 -4.09 12.25
N GLY A 197 16.67 -5.35 12.69
CA GLY A 197 15.54 -6.27 12.80
C GLY A 197 15.11 -6.96 11.51
N ASN A 198 15.81 -6.74 10.40
CA ASN A 198 15.56 -7.45 9.15
C ASN A 198 16.79 -8.23 8.70
N PRO A 199 16.64 -9.46 8.18
CA PRO A 199 17.74 -10.26 7.70
C PRO A 199 18.53 -9.57 6.58
N TYR A 200 19.82 -9.86 6.45
CA TYR A 200 20.66 -9.37 5.37
C TYR A 200 20.07 -9.66 4.00
N ARG A 201 19.45 -10.83 3.83
CA ARG A 201 18.77 -11.22 2.59
C ARG A 201 17.69 -10.22 2.20
N TRP A 202 16.81 -9.82 3.14
CA TRP A 202 15.77 -8.84 2.88
C TRP A 202 16.35 -7.49 2.44
N TRP A 203 17.36 -6.99 3.15
CA TRP A 203 18.05 -5.76 2.77
C TRP A 203 18.66 -5.85 1.38
N SER A 204 19.37 -6.95 1.09
CA SER A 204 20.00 -7.20 -0.21
C SER A 204 18.99 -7.25 -1.35
N ASP A 205 17.80 -7.79 -1.10
CA ASP A 205 16.76 -7.92 -2.12
C ASP A 205 16.07 -6.58 -2.44
N ILE A 206 16.04 -5.61 -1.51
CA ILE A 206 15.27 -4.36 -1.69
C ILE A 206 16.09 -3.07 -1.70
N MET A 207 17.30 -3.05 -1.12
CA MET A 207 18.01 -1.81 -0.80
C MET A 207 18.28 -0.91 -2.00
N ASP A 208 18.45 -1.48 -3.19
CA ASP A 208 18.77 -0.76 -4.42
C ASP A 208 17.60 -0.66 -5.41
N ILE A 209 16.41 -1.17 -5.03
CA ILE A 209 15.22 -1.03 -5.86
C ILE A 209 14.61 0.35 -5.67
N ALA A 210 14.66 1.18 -6.71
CA ALA A 210 13.96 2.46 -6.74
C ALA A 210 12.52 2.25 -7.26
N PRO A 211 11.48 2.69 -6.54
CA PRO A 211 10.10 2.54 -7.01
C PRO A 211 9.74 3.47 -8.18
N LEU A 212 10.50 4.54 -8.38
CA LEU A 212 10.23 5.59 -9.36
C LEU A 212 9.87 5.06 -10.77
N PRO A 213 10.62 4.12 -11.39
CA PRO A 213 10.29 3.65 -12.74
C PRO A 213 8.93 2.95 -12.83
N ASP A 214 8.54 2.20 -11.78
CA ASP A 214 7.25 1.52 -11.75
C ASP A 214 6.11 2.51 -11.59
N PHE A 215 6.27 3.53 -10.75
CA PHE A 215 5.28 4.62 -10.62
C PHE A 215 5.10 5.42 -11.92
N LEU A 216 6.18 5.77 -12.61
CA LEU A 216 6.13 6.58 -13.83
C LEU A 216 5.42 5.89 -15.00
N LYS A 217 5.33 4.56 -15.01
CA LYS A 217 4.58 3.80 -16.01
C LYS A 217 3.06 3.93 -15.85
N LEU A 218 2.59 4.30 -14.67
CA LEU A 218 1.17 4.30 -14.34
C LEU A 218 0.46 5.55 -14.88
N ASN A 219 -0.73 5.37 -15.45
CA ASN A 219 -1.61 6.44 -15.89
C ASN A 219 -2.88 6.54 -15.04
N ILE A 220 -3.08 5.62 -14.10
CA ILE A 220 -4.17 5.68 -13.13
C ILE A 220 -3.91 6.77 -12.08
N PRO A 221 -4.95 7.33 -11.44
CA PRO A 221 -4.78 8.24 -10.30
C PRO A 221 -4.02 7.58 -9.14
N ILE A 222 -3.07 8.32 -8.58
CA ILE A 222 -2.23 7.91 -7.45
C ILE A 222 -2.37 8.95 -6.35
N LEU A 223 -2.78 8.53 -5.15
CA LEU A 223 -2.74 9.33 -3.94
C LEU A 223 -1.57 8.84 -3.07
N LEU A 224 -0.64 9.74 -2.75
CA LEU A 224 0.52 9.46 -1.91
C LEU A 224 0.47 10.33 -0.66
N GLY A 225 0.44 9.70 0.52
CA GLY A 225 0.54 10.36 1.81
C GLY A 225 1.86 10.06 2.52
N ILE A 226 2.49 11.07 3.08
CA ILE A 226 3.73 10.93 3.85
C ILE A 226 3.77 11.91 5.01
N GLY A 227 4.36 11.49 6.13
CA GLY A 227 4.63 12.37 7.27
C GLY A 227 5.84 13.27 7.01
N GLU A 228 5.73 14.55 7.35
CA GLU A 228 6.84 15.51 7.23
C GLU A 228 8.08 15.07 8.04
N ARG A 229 7.87 14.39 9.18
CA ARG A 229 8.91 13.90 10.09
C ARG A 229 9.12 12.39 10.00
N ASP A 230 8.78 11.79 8.89
CA ASP A 230 9.02 10.37 8.67
C ASP A 230 10.54 10.09 8.73
N VAL A 231 10.94 9.14 9.59
CA VAL A 231 12.34 8.71 9.78
C VAL A 231 12.60 7.30 9.23
N SER A 232 11.65 6.73 8.53
CA SER A 232 11.79 5.47 7.78
C SER A 232 11.94 5.73 6.29
N VAL A 233 11.14 6.66 5.76
CA VAL A 233 11.22 7.16 4.39
C VAL A 233 11.23 8.69 4.45
N PRO A 234 12.28 9.38 3.97
CA PRO A 234 12.34 10.83 4.06
C PRO A 234 11.27 11.47 3.15
N VAL A 235 10.71 12.59 3.60
CA VAL A 235 9.73 13.36 2.80
C VAL A 235 10.27 13.75 1.43
N GLU A 236 11.57 13.95 1.31
CA GLU A 236 12.29 14.23 0.07
C GLU A 236 12.08 13.14 -0.98
N SER A 237 11.91 11.88 -0.56
CA SER A 237 11.62 10.76 -1.48
C SER A 237 10.28 10.94 -2.19
N ALA A 238 9.25 11.38 -1.47
CA ALA A 238 7.93 11.67 -2.02
C ALA A 238 7.94 12.92 -2.90
N GLN A 239 8.63 13.97 -2.48
CA GLN A 239 8.80 15.21 -3.25
C GLN A 239 9.59 14.97 -4.55
N TYR A 240 10.58 14.10 -4.51
CA TYR A 240 11.32 13.67 -5.70
C TYR A 240 10.41 12.96 -6.69
N LEU A 241 9.56 12.05 -6.22
CA LEU A 241 8.58 11.36 -7.07
C LEU A 241 7.62 12.37 -7.72
N GLU A 242 7.09 13.33 -6.96
CA GLU A 242 6.23 14.39 -7.51
C GLU A 242 6.94 15.23 -8.58
N THR A 243 8.18 15.61 -8.32
CA THR A 243 9.00 16.36 -9.29
C THR A 243 9.17 15.57 -10.59
N LYS A 244 9.47 14.28 -10.51
CA LYS A 244 9.65 13.42 -11.68
C LYS A 244 8.35 13.23 -12.48
N PHE A 245 7.20 13.17 -11.81
CA PHE A 245 5.90 13.18 -12.50
C PHE A 245 5.68 14.49 -13.27
N LYS A 246 5.96 15.63 -12.67
CA LYS A 246 5.86 16.95 -13.32
C LYS A 246 6.81 17.05 -14.52
N GLU A 247 8.06 16.63 -14.37
CA GLU A 247 9.05 16.59 -15.47
C GLU A 247 8.60 15.71 -16.62
N ALA A 248 7.92 14.59 -16.33
CA ALA A 248 7.35 13.69 -17.34
C ALA A 248 6.01 14.16 -17.92
N GLY A 249 5.52 15.34 -17.53
CA GLY A 249 4.23 15.87 -17.99
C GLY A 249 3.01 15.08 -17.46
N LYS A 250 3.16 14.37 -16.34
CA LYS A 250 2.11 13.52 -15.74
C LYS A 250 1.41 14.25 -14.59
N GLY A 251 0.09 14.34 -14.67
CA GLY A 251 -0.76 15.00 -13.66
C GLY A 251 -1.55 14.04 -12.77
N ASN A 252 -1.25 12.74 -12.82
CA ASN A 252 -2.02 11.71 -12.13
C ASN A 252 -1.52 11.36 -10.71
N LEU A 253 -0.51 12.06 -10.19
CA LEU A 253 -0.03 11.92 -8.81
C LEU A 253 -0.53 13.09 -7.95
N THR A 254 -1.18 12.78 -6.83
CA THR A 254 -1.54 13.72 -5.78
C THR A 254 -0.70 13.41 -4.54
N LEU A 255 0.19 14.31 -4.16
CA LEU A 255 1.02 14.19 -2.96
C LEU A 255 0.38 14.96 -1.80
N ARG A 256 0.31 14.32 -0.62
CA ARG A 256 -0.06 14.95 0.65
C ARG A 256 1.07 14.75 1.67
N VAL A 257 1.65 15.86 2.10
CA VAL A 257 2.62 15.90 3.19
C VAL A 257 1.89 16.34 4.46
N TYR A 258 1.87 15.49 5.48
CA TYR A 258 1.17 15.77 6.73
C TYR A 258 2.12 16.43 7.74
N PRO A 259 1.81 17.67 8.19
CA PRO A 259 2.71 18.44 9.05
C PRO A 259 2.98 17.75 10.39
N GLY A 260 4.25 17.66 10.77
CA GLY A 260 4.69 17.08 12.04
C GLY A 260 4.41 15.58 12.21
N ALA A 261 3.87 14.91 11.20
CA ALA A 261 3.55 13.49 11.25
C ALA A 261 4.76 12.60 11.00
N ASP A 262 4.75 11.45 11.65
CA ASP A 262 5.73 10.36 11.51
C ASP A 262 5.37 9.40 10.34
N HIS A 263 6.08 8.27 10.29
CA HIS A 263 5.85 7.20 9.29
C HIS A 263 4.44 6.60 9.33
N ARG A 264 3.72 6.72 10.44
CA ARG A 264 2.35 6.23 10.61
C ARG A 264 1.29 7.28 10.30
N LEU A 265 1.68 8.41 9.76
CA LEU A 265 0.85 9.61 9.58
C LEU A 265 0.29 10.15 10.91
N SER A 266 1.04 10.04 11.98
CA SER A 266 0.66 10.51 13.32
C SER A 266 1.67 11.50 13.86
N GLY A 267 1.20 12.55 14.53
CA GLY A 267 2.05 13.55 15.16
C GLY A 267 1.24 14.55 15.96
N ASN A 268 1.81 15.08 17.05
CA ASN A 268 1.18 16.08 17.90
C ASN A 268 -0.21 15.65 18.44
N GLY A 269 -0.39 14.36 18.70
CA GLY A 269 -1.67 13.81 19.18
C GLY A 269 -2.73 13.64 18.08
N VAL A 270 -2.38 13.86 16.81
CA VAL A 270 -3.28 13.74 15.65
C VAL A 270 -2.87 12.58 14.78
N SER A 271 -3.84 11.79 14.31
CA SER A 271 -3.65 10.81 13.23
C SER A 271 -4.29 11.34 11.95
N TYR A 272 -3.49 11.50 10.92
CA TYR A 272 -3.95 11.97 9.60
C TYR A 272 -4.42 10.83 8.68
N ARG A 273 -4.36 9.59 9.15
CA ARG A 273 -4.75 8.43 8.33
C ARG A 273 -6.22 8.48 7.91
N SER A 274 -7.12 8.87 8.79
CA SER A 274 -8.55 9.04 8.45
C SER A 274 -8.76 10.13 7.39
N GLU A 275 -7.98 11.21 7.46
CA GLU A 275 -8.00 12.28 6.44
C GLU A 275 -7.52 11.77 5.08
N PHE A 276 -6.44 10.95 5.06
CA PHE A 276 -5.95 10.30 3.85
C PHE A 276 -7.03 9.43 3.18
N PHE A 277 -7.72 8.57 3.94
CA PHE A 277 -8.78 7.72 3.39
C PHE A 277 -10.04 8.50 3.02
N ALA A 278 -10.34 9.60 3.69
CA ALA A 278 -11.42 10.52 3.27
C ALA A 278 -11.08 11.18 1.93
N GLU A 279 -9.84 11.57 1.71
CA GLU A 279 -9.40 12.11 0.42
C GLU A 279 -9.43 11.07 -0.69
N LEU A 280 -9.01 9.83 -0.41
CA LEU A 280 -9.16 8.71 -1.33
C LEU A 280 -10.62 8.53 -1.74
N SER A 281 -11.56 8.62 -0.80
CA SER A 281 -12.99 8.52 -1.08
C SER A 281 -13.48 9.62 -2.02
N ARG A 282 -13.02 10.85 -1.83
CA ARG A 282 -13.33 11.98 -2.75
C ARG A 282 -12.78 11.73 -4.15
N LEU A 283 -11.55 11.22 -4.26
CA LEU A 283 -10.93 10.90 -5.54
C LEU A 283 -11.71 9.83 -6.31
N LEU A 284 -12.16 8.79 -5.62
CA LEU A 284 -12.98 7.71 -6.20
C LEU A 284 -14.34 8.24 -6.72
N GLN A 285 -14.99 9.13 -5.99
CA GLN A 285 -16.26 9.74 -6.37
C GLN A 285 -16.12 10.67 -7.58
N GLN A 286 -15.04 11.44 -7.68
CA GLN A 286 -14.77 12.33 -8.81
C GLN A 286 -14.59 11.57 -10.12
N THR A 287 -13.85 10.48 -10.11
CA THR A 287 -13.62 9.62 -11.28
C THR A 287 -14.94 9.05 -11.80
N HIS A 288 -15.86 8.67 -10.92
CA HIS A 288 -17.19 8.18 -11.29
C HIS A 288 -18.04 9.24 -12.00
N ASN A 289 -18.06 10.48 -11.52
CA ASN A 289 -18.81 11.58 -12.11
C ASN A 289 -18.28 11.97 -13.52
N THR A 290 -16.97 11.92 -13.72
CA THR A 290 -16.36 12.22 -15.02
C THR A 290 -16.74 11.16 -16.07
N THR A 291 -16.76 9.90 -15.70
CA THR A 291 -17.18 8.80 -16.58
C THR A 291 -18.65 8.92 -16.97
N LEU A 292 -19.54 9.25 -16.03
CA LEU A 292 -20.97 9.46 -16.32
C LEU A 292 -21.21 10.64 -17.26
N GLN A 293 -20.49 11.76 -17.09
CA GLN A 293 -20.61 12.93 -17.98
C GLN A 293 -20.08 12.64 -19.39
N GLY A 294 -18.98 11.88 -19.51
CA GLY A 294 -18.45 11.40 -20.78
C GLY A 294 -19.46 10.53 -21.55
N THR A 295 -20.07 9.59 -20.87
CA THR A 295 -21.09 8.69 -21.46
C THR A 295 -22.36 9.42 -21.88
N LEU A 296 -22.77 10.48 -21.17
CA LEU A 296 -23.92 11.30 -21.52
C LEU A 296 -23.64 12.21 -22.74
N ARG A 297 -22.43 12.74 -22.87
CA ARG A 297 -22.03 13.53 -24.05
C ARG A 297 -21.97 12.69 -25.32
N ASP A 298 -21.45 11.46 -25.24
CA ASP A 298 -21.37 10.56 -26.39
C ASP A 298 -22.75 10.13 -26.91
N LYS A 299 -23.72 9.91 -26.00
CA LYS A 299 -25.11 9.61 -26.35
C LYS A 299 -25.86 10.80 -26.95
N SER A 300 -25.48 12.03 -26.63
CA SER A 300 -26.08 13.25 -27.20
C SER A 300 -25.55 13.58 -28.59
N ALA A 301 -24.34 13.11 -28.93
CA ALA A 301 -23.71 13.28 -30.24
C ALA A 301 -24.20 12.28 -31.31
N GLN A 302 -24.94 11.24 -30.92
CA GLN A 302 -25.45 10.17 -31.81
C GLN A 302 -26.94 10.29 -32.10
N ARG A 303 -27.60 11.42 -31.86
CA ARG A 303 -28.98 11.65 -32.37
C ARG A 303 -28.92 12.35 -33.72
N PRO A 304 -29.56 11.74 -34.74
CA PRO A 304 -29.63 12.30 -36.09
C PRO A 304 -30.44 13.59 -36.16
#